data_e8ef78bec7127ea44262ee3aa09efe77
#
_entry.id   e8ef78bec7127ea44262ee3aa09efe77
#
_cell.length_a   1.000
_cell.length_b   1.000
_cell.length_c   1.000
_cell.angle_alpha   90.00
_cell.angle_beta   90.00
_cell.angle_gamma   90.00
#
_symmetry.space_group_name_H-M   'P 1'
#
loop_
_entity.id
_entity.type
_entity.pdbx_description
1 polymer ?
#
loop_
_entity_poly.entity_id
_entity_poly.type
_entity_poly.pdbx_seq_one_letter_code
_entity_poly.pdbx_strand_id
1 'polypeptide(L)'
;MINQRARLPPGNVQRGYVVIKPYQVFPPTAAVPAPDDVLEMVVREGARKMLRDMLEAEVDDFLGRRRYQRTGEYRGYRNGHLPERTIGVGMGAVEVSLPRVSDVPPEVSPDGFHSEIVSCYQRRSRTQARLLARLYLEGLASGDFEPVFRALVGETAALSPSSILKLKADWQQEYQTWKKRPLRGRYVYLYADGVYLKAGTERDKTAVLVVLGVDEQGHKELLAMDQGYRESTASWSEVLRSLRERGLSEAPLLAIGDGALGLWAALDEVFPTTRHQRCWNHRTLNVLDKLPKRFQSEMRKKLHALAEAPTRQECERRRDALCARLRDLGQEPAAACLARDWEDFVSLYDFPEEHWVHLRTSNPIESIFSGVRLRTNASKRLKVRENALYLVFKLVCRLSLNWRGINAPNQLRLLLAGHQFRNGQLVLEDAAASPLARAVGA
;
A
#
# COMPACT_ATOMS: atom_id res chain seq x y z
N MET A 1 12.20 -60.27 12.82
CA MET A 1 11.53 -59.60 13.94
C MET A 1 12.59 -58.87 14.73
N ILE A 2 12.77 -57.61 14.59
CA ILE A 2 13.31 -56.64 15.57
C ILE A 2 13.28 -55.29 14.89
N ASN A 3 12.44 -54.46 15.41
CA ASN A 3 12.15 -53.11 14.98
C ASN A 3 13.26 -52.18 15.49
N GLN A 4 14.13 -51.66 14.62
CA GLN A 4 15.08 -50.61 14.97
C GLN A 4 14.51 -49.25 14.57
N ARG A 5 13.93 -48.55 15.55
CA ARG A 5 13.64 -47.11 15.43
C ARG A 5 14.96 -46.36 15.56
N ALA A 6 15.42 -45.78 14.48
CA ALA A 6 16.51 -44.81 14.48
C ALA A 6 16.05 -43.54 15.25
N ARG A 7 16.73 -43.20 16.33
CA ARG A 7 16.59 -41.93 17.06
C ARG A 7 17.33 -40.86 16.29
N LEU A 8 16.60 -39.82 15.87
CA LEU A 8 17.19 -38.58 15.38
C LEU A 8 17.82 -37.81 16.55
N PRO A 9 18.97 -37.13 16.35
CA PRO A 9 19.60 -36.31 17.38
C PRO A 9 18.80 -35.02 17.62
N PRO A 10 18.86 -34.40 18.82
CA PRO A 10 18.12 -33.18 19.13
C PRO A 10 18.66 -32.02 18.31
N GLY A 11 17.87 -31.57 17.36
CA GLY A 11 18.17 -30.39 16.56
C GLY A 11 18.00 -29.13 17.38
N ASN A 12 19.07 -28.34 17.40
CA ASN A 12 19.11 -26.98 17.91
C ASN A 12 18.09 -26.11 17.17
N VAL A 13 16.98 -25.76 17.82
CA VAL A 13 15.99 -24.82 17.30
C VAL A 13 16.53 -23.40 17.48
N GLN A 14 17.45 -23.01 16.63
CA GLN A 14 17.65 -21.59 16.35
C GLN A 14 16.45 -21.11 15.54
N ARG A 15 15.67 -20.20 16.12
CA ARG A 15 14.70 -19.38 15.38
C ARG A 15 15.49 -18.43 14.46
N GLY A 16 16.07 -18.97 13.40
CA GLY A 16 16.54 -18.23 12.25
C GLY A 16 15.39 -18.02 11.31
N TYR A 17 15.26 -16.82 10.80
CA TYR A 17 14.46 -16.54 9.61
C TYR A 17 14.68 -17.64 8.58
N VAL A 18 13.60 -18.25 8.11
CA VAL A 18 13.67 -19.14 6.94
C VAL A 18 14.16 -18.27 5.79
N VAL A 19 15.46 -18.31 5.54
CA VAL A 19 16.02 -17.80 4.30
C VAL A 19 15.50 -18.80 3.25
N ILE A 20 14.40 -18.45 2.61
CA ILE A 20 13.98 -19.12 1.39
C ILE A 20 15.17 -18.92 0.45
N LYS A 21 15.91 -19.99 0.19
CA LYS A 21 17.00 -19.96 -0.79
C LYS A 21 16.39 -19.35 -2.06
N PRO A 22 17.11 -18.43 -2.72
CA PRO A 22 16.62 -17.90 -3.98
C PRO A 22 16.31 -19.09 -4.87
N TYR A 23 15.13 -19.08 -5.48
CA TYR A 23 14.72 -20.04 -6.49
C TYR A 23 15.95 -20.41 -7.32
N GLN A 24 16.39 -21.66 -7.27
CA GLN A 24 17.31 -22.15 -8.25
C GLN A 24 16.57 -22.01 -9.58
N VAL A 25 16.95 -21.00 -10.33
CA VAL A 25 16.59 -20.91 -11.74
C VAL A 25 17.22 -22.15 -12.35
N PHE A 26 16.42 -23.18 -12.57
CA PHE A 26 16.86 -24.28 -13.41
C PHE A 26 17.37 -23.63 -14.70
N PRO A 27 18.55 -24.02 -15.19
CA PRO A 27 18.97 -23.56 -16.51
C PRO A 27 17.81 -23.86 -17.45
N PRO A 28 17.47 -22.97 -18.38
CA PRO A 28 16.40 -23.26 -19.33
C PRO A 28 16.79 -24.57 -20.00
N THR A 29 16.13 -25.66 -19.62
CA THR A 29 16.12 -26.86 -20.41
C THR A 29 15.68 -26.35 -21.76
N ALA A 30 16.50 -26.57 -22.81
CA ALA A 30 16.15 -26.17 -24.17
C ALA A 30 14.70 -26.58 -24.35
N ALA A 31 13.80 -25.60 -24.40
CA ALA A 31 12.40 -25.87 -24.44
C ALA A 31 12.15 -26.68 -25.73
N VAL A 32 11.90 -27.95 -25.59
CA VAL A 32 11.19 -28.67 -26.62
C VAL A 32 9.92 -27.85 -26.80
N PRO A 33 9.66 -27.24 -27.97
CA PRO A 33 8.44 -26.51 -28.18
C PRO A 33 7.31 -27.47 -27.81
N ALA A 34 6.54 -27.11 -26.77
CA ALA A 34 5.34 -27.83 -26.43
C ALA A 34 4.53 -27.91 -27.73
N PRO A 35 4.00 -29.06 -28.12
CA PRO A 35 3.13 -29.16 -29.32
C PRO A 35 2.07 -28.07 -29.08
N ASP A 36 1.94 -27.16 -30.07
CA ASP A 36 1.00 -26.03 -29.96
C ASP A 36 -0.32 -26.58 -29.44
N ASP A 37 -0.75 -26.12 -28.28
CA ASP A 37 -2.00 -26.60 -27.70
C ASP A 37 -3.11 -26.29 -28.72
N VAL A 38 -3.75 -27.32 -29.26
CA VAL A 38 -4.79 -27.19 -30.28
C VAL A 38 -5.89 -26.23 -29.78
N LEU A 39 -6.18 -26.24 -28.48
CA LEU A 39 -7.14 -25.37 -27.89
C LEU A 39 -6.68 -23.88 -27.97
N GLU A 40 -5.43 -23.60 -27.67
CA GLU A 40 -4.85 -22.27 -27.81
C GLU A 40 -4.86 -21.78 -29.26
N MET A 41 -4.56 -22.66 -30.23
CA MET A 41 -4.62 -22.33 -31.64
C MET A 41 -6.04 -21.98 -32.09
N VAL A 42 -7.03 -22.78 -31.71
CA VAL A 42 -8.44 -22.55 -32.04
C VAL A 42 -8.95 -21.26 -31.46
N VAL A 43 -8.63 -20.99 -30.17
CA VAL A 43 -9.04 -19.75 -29.47
C VAL A 43 -8.40 -18.52 -30.13
N ARG A 44 -7.12 -18.59 -30.48
CA ARG A 44 -6.40 -17.51 -31.15
C ARG A 44 -6.93 -17.19 -32.53
N GLU A 45 -7.19 -18.21 -33.34
CA GLU A 45 -7.78 -18.05 -34.68
C GLU A 45 -9.23 -17.55 -34.58
N GLY A 46 -10.01 -18.06 -33.63
CA GLY A 46 -11.34 -17.55 -33.35
C GLY A 46 -11.32 -16.06 -32.99
N ALA A 47 -10.43 -15.64 -32.10
CA ALA A 47 -10.26 -14.25 -31.70
C ALA A 47 -9.84 -13.35 -32.89
N ARG A 48 -8.92 -13.83 -33.73
CA ARG A 48 -8.49 -13.14 -34.95
C ARG A 48 -9.65 -12.90 -35.92
N LYS A 49 -10.44 -13.93 -36.14
CA LYS A 49 -11.62 -13.86 -37.03
C LYS A 49 -12.66 -12.88 -36.46
N MET A 50 -13.04 -13.05 -35.21
CA MET A 50 -14.03 -12.16 -34.55
C MET A 50 -13.57 -10.69 -34.58
N LEU A 51 -12.30 -10.42 -34.30
CA LEU A 51 -11.76 -9.07 -34.31
C LEU A 51 -11.79 -8.46 -35.72
N ARG A 52 -11.48 -9.25 -36.77
CA ARG A 52 -11.59 -8.82 -38.17
C ARG A 52 -13.04 -8.49 -38.53
N ASP A 53 -13.97 -9.37 -38.18
CA ASP A 53 -15.40 -9.16 -38.49
C ASP A 53 -15.95 -7.92 -37.79
N MET A 54 -15.54 -7.68 -36.55
CA MET A 54 -15.93 -6.47 -35.78
C MET A 54 -15.36 -5.19 -36.39
N LEU A 55 -14.11 -5.21 -36.84
CA LEU A 55 -13.47 -4.04 -37.48
C LEU A 55 -14.12 -3.71 -38.83
N GLU A 56 -14.52 -4.74 -39.61
CA GLU A 56 -15.29 -4.52 -40.85
C GLU A 56 -16.68 -3.98 -40.56
N ALA A 57 -17.37 -4.47 -39.52
CA ALA A 57 -18.66 -3.95 -39.09
C ALA A 57 -18.56 -2.48 -38.65
N GLU A 58 -17.51 -2.09 -37.91
CA GLU A 58 -17.24 -0.72 -37.50
C GLU A 58 -17.12 0.24 -38.70
N VAL A 59 -16.47 -0.22 -39.79
CA VAL A 59 -16.41 0.54 -41.05
C VAL A 59 -17.74 0.56 -41.76
N ASP A 60 -18.54 -0.52 -41.74
CA ASP A 60 -19.88 -0.54 -42.30
C ASP A 60 -20.77 0.51 -41.62
N ASP A 61 -20.72 0.55 -40.27
CA ASP A 61 -21.49 1.51 -39.47
C ASP A 61 -21.04 2.95 -39.72
N PHE A 62 -19.72 3.19 -39.76
CA PHE A 62 -19.18 4.52 -40.07
C PHE A 62 -19.61 5.04 -41.45
N LEU A 63 -19.53 4.19 -42.48
CA LEU A 63 -19.91 4.55 -43.84
C LEU A 63 -21.42 4.52 -44.06
N GLY A 64 -22.22 3.98 -43.13
CA GLY A 64 -23.66 3.77 -43.29
C GLY A 64 -24.03 2.79 -44.40
N ARG A 65 -23.09 1.93 -44.83
CA ARG A 65 -23.29 0.95 -45.91
C ARG A 65 -22.35 -0.25 -45.80
N ARG A 66 -22.84 -1.38 -46.24
CA ARG A 66 -22.03 -2.58 -46.41
C ARG A 66 -21.20 -2.54 -47.67
N ARG A 67 -20.24 -3.44 -47.79
CA ARG A 67 -19.40 -3.62 -48.96
C ARG A 67 -20.29 -3.85 -50.20
N TYR A 68 -20.02 -3.15 -51.31
CA TYR A 68 -20.77 -3.18 -52.57
C TYR A 68 -22.21 -2.62 -52.51
N GLN A 69 -22.66 -2.09 -51.37
CA GLN A 69 -23.94 -1.40 -51.28
C GLN A 69 -23.81 0.08 -51.64
N ARG A 70 -24.76 0.62 -52.40
CA ARG A 70 -24.88 2.07 -52.73
C ARG A 70 -25.83 2.71 -51.71
N THR A 71 -25.49 3.91 -51.26
CA THR A 71 -26.34 4.77 -50.39
C THR A 71 -26.39 6.15 -51.00
N GLY A 72 -27.45 6.89 -50.73
CA GLY A 72 -27.58 8.29 -51.19
C GLY A 72 -26.68 9.27 -50.43
N GLU A 73 -26.19 8.91 -49.26
CA GLU A 73 -25.32 9.74 -48.41
C GLU A 73 -23.87 9.31 -48.56
N TYR A 74 -23.01 10.27 -48.90
CA TYR A 74 -21.58 10.03 -49.08
C TYR A 74 -20.82 10.28 -47.78
N ARG A 75 -20.13 9.24 -47.23
CA ARG A 75 -19.34 9.31 -45.99
C ARG A 75 -17.88 8.89 -46.18
N GLY A 76 -17.42 8.66 -47.38
CA GLY A 76 -16.07 8.23 -47.73
C GLY A 76 -16.02 6.90 -48.46
N TYR A 77 -14.79 6.42 -48.72
CA TYR A 77 -14.54 5.15 -49.43
C TYR A 77 -13.70 4.19 -48.59
N ARG A 78 -14.00 2.89 -48.70
CA ARG A 78 -13.08 1.84 -48.22
C ARG A 78 -11.81 1.88 -49.06
N ASN A 79 -10.66 1.98 -48.40
CA ASN A 79 -9.36 2.09 -49.06
C ASN A 79 -8.38 0.97 -48.55
N GLY A 80 -8.79 -0.26 -48.68
CA GLY A 80 -7.97 -1.42 -48.27
C GLY A 80 -7.73 -1.48 -46.76
N HIS A 81 -6.58 -1.98 -46.38
CA HIS A 81 -6.18 -2.19 -44.98
C HIS A 81 -4.79 -1.62 -44.74
N LEU A 82 -4.52 -1.29 -43.50
CA LEU A 82 -3.16 -1.00 -43.01
C LEU A 82 -2.32 -2.28 -42.99
N PRO A 83 -0.99 -2.19 -43.01
CA PRO A 83 -0.13 -3.34 -42.83
C PRO A 83 -0.51 -4.12 -41.57
N GLU A 84 -0.40 -5.44 -41.66
CA GLU A 84 -0.67 -6.33 -40.53
C GLU A 84 0.25 -6.03 -39.35
N ARG A 85 -0.32 -5.99 -38.16
CA ARG A 85 0.42 -5.74 -36.93
C ARG A 85 -0.03 -6.67 -35.80
N THR A 86 0.87 -6.99 -34.91
CA THR A 86 0.61 -7.85 -33.76
C THR A 86 0.10 -7.02 -32.60
N ILE A 87 -1.03 -7.45 -32.01
CA ILE A 87 -1.61 -6.88 -30.80
C ILE A 87 -1.61 -7.93 -29.70
N GLY A 88 -0.99 -7.62 -28.56
CA GLY A 88 -1.03 -8.47 -27.39
C GLY A 88 -2.39 -8.43 -26.70
N VAL A 89 -3.03 -9.56 -26.52
CA VAL A 89 -4.28 -9.77 -25.77
C VAL A 89 -4.06 -10.74 -24.61
N GLY A 90 -5.07 -10.92 -23.75
CA GLY A 90 -4.93 -11.74 -22.55
C GLY A 90 -4.51 -13.19 -22.79
N MET A 91 -4.84 -13.74 -23.94
CA MET A 91 -4.56 -15.12 -24.38
C MET A 91 -3.39 -15.21 -25.38
N GLY A 92 -2.57 -14.18 -25.52
CA GLY A 92 -1.44 -14.21 -26.45
C GLY A 92 -1.36 -13.01 -27.37
N ALA A 93 -0.79 -13.22 -28.55
CA ALA A 93 -0.67 -12.22 -29.59
C ALA A 93 -1.62 -12.56 -30.74
N VAL A 94 -2.33 -11.53 -31.24
CA VAL A 94 -3.24 -11.64 -32.39
C VAL A 94 -2.77 -10.68 -33.48
N GLU A 95 -2.67 -11.18 -34.69
CA GLU A 95 -2.35 -10.37 -35.86
C GLU A 95 -3.62 -9.73 -36.40
N VAL A 96 -3.54 -8.41 -36.63
CA VAL A 96 -4.69 -7.59 -37.04
C VAL A 96 -4.28 -6.64 -38.14
N SER A 97 -5.09 -6.57 -39.18
CA SER A 97 -4.99 -5.59 -40.23
C SER A 97 -6.19 -4.64 -40.15
N LEU A 98 -5.93 -3.36 -39.85
CA LEU A 98 -6.98 -2.37 -39.68
C LEU A 98 -7.50 -1.90 -41.03
N PRO A 99 -8.83 -1.85 -41.24
CA PRO A 99 -9.39 -1.29 -42.46
C PRO A 99 -9.13 0.23 -42.54
N ARG A 100 -9.01 0.76 -43.77
CA ARG A 100 -8.82 2.16 -44.05
C ARG A 100 -10.05 2.73 -44.75
N VAL A 101 -10.38 3.95 -44.37
CA VAL A 101 -11.37 4.77 -45.07
C VAL A 101 -10.67 6.01 -45.57
N SER A 102 -10.91 6.41 -46.85
CA SER A 102 -10.41 7.64 -47.46
C SER A 102 -11.56 8.55 -47.85
N ASP A 103 -11.20 9.79 -48.15
CA ASP A 103 -12.10 10.84 -48.68
C ASP A 103 -13.33 11.07 -47.77
N VAL A 104 -13.10 11.06 -46.47
CA VAL A 104 -14.14 11.34 -45.47
C VAL A 104 -14.43 12.84 -45.48
N PRO A 105 -15.69 13.27 -45.75
CA PRO A 105 -16.04 14.68 -45.67
C PRO A 105 -15.82 15.23 -44.26
N PRO A 106 -15.28 16.45 -44.11
CA PRO A 106 -15.08 17.08 -42.80
C PRO A 106 -16.35 17.18 -41.94
N GLU A 107 -17.52 17.27 -42.59
CA GLU A 107 -18.83 17.34 -41.95
C GLU A 107 -19.20 16.00 -41.30
N VAL A 108 -18.67 14.89 -41.79
CA VAL A 108 -18.88 13.51 -41.22
C VAL A 108 -17.89 13.27 -40.10
N SER A 109 -16.62 13.54 -40.33
CA SER A 109 -15.56 13.46 -39.34
C SER A 109 -14.37 14.33 -39.76
N PRO A 110 -14.00 15.37 -38.97
CA PRO A 110 -12.86 16.21 -39.28
C PRO A 110 -11.53 15.48 -39.33
N ASP A 111 -11.39 14.44 -38.48
CA ASP A 111 -10.16 13.67 -38.32
C ASP A 111 -10.15 12.37 -39.14
N GLY A 112 -11.19 12.13 -39.95
CA GLY A 112 -11.37 10.90 -40.70
C GLY A 112 -11.86 9.72 -39.86
N PHE A 113 -11.68 8.50 -40.38
CA PHE A 113 -12.06 7.26 -39.68
C PHE A 113 -10.99 6.81 -38.70
N HIS A 114 -11.37 6.62 -37.46
CA HIS A 114 -10.55 6.01 -36.40
C HIS A 114 -11.33 4.88 -35.74
N SER A 115 -10.72 3.68 -35.67
CA SER A 115 -11.34 2.56 -34.98
C SER A 115 -11.40 2.79 -33.47
N GLU A 116 -12.55 2.60 -32.86
CA GLU A 116 -12.77 2.63 -31.40
C GLU A 116 -12.35 1.29 -30.79
N ILE A 117 -12.43 0.20 -31.56
CA ILE A 117 -12.06 -1.15 -31.10
C ILE A 117 -10.54 -1.25 -30.91
N VAL A 118 -9.77 -0.73 -31.88
CA VAL A 118 -8.31 -0.79 -31.87
C VAL A 118 -7.71 0.54 -32.26
N SER A 119 -7.20 1.29 -31.32
CA SER A 119 -6.55 2.57 -31.59
C SER A 119 -5.30 2.41 -32.46
N CYS A 120 -4.99 3.45 -33.25
CA CYS A 120 -3.95 3.41 -34.30
C CYS A 120 -2.58 2.92 -33.79
N TYR A 121 -2.18 3.25 -32.57
CA TYR A 121 -0.89 2.88 -31.99
C TYR A 121 -0.98 1.82 -30.87
N GLN A 122 -2.15 1.21 -30.70
CA GLN A 122 -2.34 0.20 -29.66
C GLN A 122 -1.59 -1.08 -30.00
N ARG A 123 -0.68 -1.48 -29.15
CA ARG A 123 0.09 -2.72 -29.25
C ARG A 123 -0.33 -3.79 -28.26
N ARG A 124 -1.19 -3.43 -27.30
CA ARG A 124 -1.62 -4.33 -26.21
C ARG A 124 -3.02 -3.99 -25.73
N SER A 125 -3.73 -5.00 -25.27
CA SER A 125 -4.98 -4.83 -24.55
C SER A 125 -4.72 -4.22 -23.15
N ARG A 126 -5.75 -3.59 -22.58
CA ARG A 126 -5.69 -3.08 -21.20
C ARG A 126 -5.41 -4.18 -20.18
N THR A 127 -5.94 -5.39 -20.42
CA THR A 127 -5.72 -6.56 -19.56
C THR A 127 -4.25 -6.96 -19.53
N GLN A 128 -3.58 -6.99 -20.68
CA GLN A 128 -2.17 -7.31 -20.78
C GLN A 128 -1.28 -6.24 -20.12
N ALA A 129 -1.64 -4.96 -20.27
CA ALA A 129 -0.93 -3.87 -19.59
C ALA A 129 -1.07 -3.97 -18.06
N ARG A 130 -2.25 -4.34 -17.55
CA ARG A 130 -2.49 -4.59 -16.12
C ARG A 130 -1.71 -5.80 -15.61
N LEU A 131 -1.63 -6.89 -16.38
CA LEU A 131 -0.83 -8.06 -16.02
C LEU A 131 0.65 -7.70 -15.85
N LEU A 132 1.19 -6.91 -16.76
CA LEU A 132 2.56 -6.39 -16.68
C LEU A 132 2.82 -5.62 -15.39
N ALA A 133 1.94 -4.67 -15.08
CA ALA A 133 2.01 -3.89 -13.85
C ALA A 133 1.97 -4.80 -12.62
N ARG A 134 1.10 -5.80 -12.62
CA ARG A 134 0.96 -6.76 -11.52
C ARG A 134 2.21 -7.62 -11.34
N LEU A 135 2.75 -8.19 -12.40
CA LEU A 135 3.98 -8.98 -12.35
C LEU A 135 5.16 -8.18 -11.80
N TYR A 136 5.26 -6.89 -12.18
CA TYR A 136 6.29 -6.00 -11.63
C TYR A 136 6.09 -5.76 -10.13
N LEU A 137 4.85 -5.57 -9.67
CA LEU A 137 4.54 -5.42 -8.25
C LEU A 137 4.77 -6.72 -7.46
N GLU A 138 4.56 -7.90 -8.06
CA GLU A 138 4.80 -9.20 -7.41
C GLU A 138 6.28 -9.57 -7.28
N GLY A 139 7.17 -8.85 -7.90
CA GLY A 139 8.61 -9.06 -7.67
C GLY A 139 9.44 -9.33 -8.90
N LEU A 140 8.85 -9.41 -10.07
CA LEU A 140 9.60 -9.64 -11.28
C LEU A 140 10.57 -8.49 -11.54
N ALA A 141 11.86 -8.77 -11.64
CA ALA A 141 12.85 -7.76 -12.00
C ALA A 141 12.74 -7.41 -13.49
N SER A 142 13.19 -6.20 -13.86
CA SER A 142 13.04 -5.72 -15.24
C SER A 142 13.70 -6.63 -16.29
N GLY A 143 14.76 -7.38 -15.92
CA GLY A 143 15.44 -8.32 -16.80
C GLY A 143 14.71 -9.68 -16.94
N ASP A 144 13.85 -10.02 -15.99
CA ASP A 144 13.16 -11.31 -15.95
C ASP A 144 11.78 -11.23 -16.62
N PHE A 145 11.35 -10.02 -17.01
CA PHE A 145 10.03 -9.79 -17.60
C PHE A 145 9.85 -10.52 -18.93
N GLU A 146 10.83 -10.42 -19.80
CA GLU A 146 10.70 -10.93 -21.17
C GLU A 146 10.53 -12.46 -21.19
N PRO A 147 11.35 -13.26 -20.48
CA PRO A 147 11.16 -14.70 -20.43
C PRO A 147 9.82 -15.11 -19.81
N VAL A 148 9.43 -14.53 -18.67
CA VAL A 148 8.20 -14.87 -17.97
C VAL A 148 6.97 -14.45 -18.80
N PHE A 149 7.04 -13.28 -19.42
CA PHE A 149 5.95 -12.79 -20.23
C PHE A 149 5.77 -13.59 -21.53
N ARG A 150 6.86 -13.99 -22.16
CA ARG A 150 6.82 -14.91 -23.32
C ARG A 150 6.21 -16.25 -22.93
N ALA A 151 6.59 -16.80 -21.79
CA ALA A 151 6.02 -18.05 -21.29
C ALA A 151 4.50 -17.95 -21.00
N LEU A 152 4.01 -16.77 -20.59
CA LEU A 152 2.59 -16.56 -20.27
C LEU A 152 1.73 -16.16 -21.46
N VAL A 153 2.28 -15.44 -22.43
CA VAL A 153 1.53 -14.76 -23.50
C VAL A 153 1.97 -15.19 -24.89
N GLY A 154 2.98 -16.05 -24.99
CA GLY A 154 3.53 -16.58 -26.23
C GLY A 154 4.76 -15.82 -26.76
N GLU A 155 5.56 -16.49 -27.56
CA GLU A 155 6.85 -16.03 -28.11
C GLU A 155 6.77 -14.70 -28.88
N THR A 156 5.64 -14.41 -29.51
CA THR A 156 5.42 -13.20 -30.32
C THR A 156 5.06 -11.97 -29.48
N ALA A 157 4.89 -12.13 -28.17
CA ALA A 157 4.58 -11.02 -27.28
C ALA A 157 5.80 -10.12 -27.07
N ALA A 158 5.91 -9.07 -27.87
CA ALA A 158 7.00 -8.10 -27.78
C ALA A 158 6.89 -7.26 -26.49
N LEU A 159 7.78 -7.49 -25.55
CA LEU A 159 8.04 -6.61 -24.44
C LEU A 159 9.27 -5.74 -24.79
N SER A 160 9.02 -4.47 -25.07
CA SER A 160 10.15 -3.54 -25.18
C SER A 160 10.48 -2.98 -23.79
N PRO A 161 11.77 -2.70 -23.51
CA PRO A 161 12.18 -1.99 -22.27
C PRO A 161 11.41 -0.68 -22.05
N SER A 162 10.98 -0.02 -23.12
CA SER A 162 10.14 1.18 -23.08
C SER A 162 8.78 0.96 -22.40
N SER A 163 8.27 -0.27 -22.35
CA SER A 163 7.00 -0.58 -21.68
C SER A 163 7.08 -0.43 -20.17
N ILE A 164 8.22 -0.78 -19.58
CA ILE A 164 8.46 -0.61 -18.14
C ILE A 164 8.70 0.87 -17.83
N LEU A 165 9.38 1.59 -18.72
CA LEU A 165 9.56 3.05 -18.58
C LEU A 165 8.21 3.77 -18.60
N LYS A 166 7.32 3.40 -19.55
CA LYS A 166 5.97 3.95 -19.62
C LYS A 166 5.17 3.65 -18.35
N LEU A 167 5.22 2.41 -17.85
CA LEU A 167 4.56 2.03 -16.60
C LEU A 167 5.01 2.91 -15.42
N LYS A 168 6.31 3.20 -15.34
CA LYS A 168 6.85 4.09 -14.29
C LYS A 168 6.37 5.53 -14.45
N ALA A 169 6.29 6.03 -15.68
CA ALA A 169 5.77 7.36 -15.96
C ALA A 169 4.27 7.46 -15.60
N ASP A 170 3.48 6.44 -15.93
CA ASP A 170 2.07 6.36 -15.56
C ASP A 170 1.92 6.38 -14.02
N TRP A 171 2.74 5.63 -13.28
CA TRP A 171 2.73 5.63 -11.81
C TRP A 171 3.17 6.95 -11.21
N GLN A 172 4.11 7.63 -11.82
CA GLN A 172 4.51 8.99 -11.43
C GLN A 172 3.33 9.94 -11.54
N GLN A 173 2.63 9.93 -12.67
CA GLN A 173 1.46 10.77 -12.89
C GLN A 173 0.32 10.45 -11.91
N GLU A 174 0.01 9.16 -11.70
CA GLU A 174 -0.98 8.73 -10.71
C GLU A 174 -0.62 9.20 -9.30
N TYR A 175 0.66 9.08 -8.91
CA TYR A 175 1.14 9.55 -7.61
C TYR A 175 0.98 11.07 -7.47
N GLN A 176 1.35 11.84 -8.48
CA GLN A 176 1.22 13.30 -8.44
C GLN A 176 -0.24 13.75 -8.34
N THR A 177 -1.14 13.09 -9.05
CA THR A 177 -2.58 13.34 -8.96
C THR A 177 -3.10 12.97 -7.56
N TRP A 178 -2.72 11.79 -7.06
CA TRP A 178 -3.11 11.33 -5.74
C TRP A 178 -2.56 12.23 -4.63
N LYS A 179 -1.31 12.67 -4.72
CA LYS A 179 -0.66 13.54 -3.73
C LYS A 179 -1.39 14.88 -3.57
N LYS A 180 -1.99 15.40 -4.64
CA LYS A 180 -2.72 16.68 -4.65
C LYS A 180 -4.22 16.53 -4.39
N ARG A 181 -4.73 15.30 -4.23
CA ARG A 181 -6.17 15.09 -4.07
C ARG A 181 -6.70 15.77 -2.82
N PRO A 182 -7.91 16.37 -2.84
CA PRO A 182 -8.53 16.89 -1.64
C PRO A 182 -8.87 15.72 -0.68
N LEU A 183 -8.65 15.95 0.61
CA LEU A 183 -9.09 15.05 1.66
C LEU A 183 -10.55 15.42 2.02
N ARG A 184 -11.39 14.41 2.12
CA ARG A 184 -12.81 14.58 2.44
C ARG A 184 -13.13 13.84 3.73
N GLY A 185 -13.83 14.52 4.65
CA GLY A 185 -14.22 13.96 5.94
C GLY A 185 -13.23 14.27 7.07
N ARG A 186 -13.60 13.80 8.26
CA ARG A 186 -12.82 13.93 9.49
C ARG A 186 -12.02 12.67 9.72
N TYR A 187 -10.79 12.82 10.20
CA TYR A 187 -9.95 11.70 10.59
C TYR A 187 -9.73 11.77 12.10
N VAL A 188 -10.14 10.71 12.80
CA VAL A 188 -10.09 10.64 14.26
C VAL A 188 -8.72 10.25 14.75
N TYR A 189 -8.09 9.27 14.08
CA TYR A 189 -6.76 8.79 14.41
C TYR A 189 -5.81 8.94 13.22
N LEU A 190 -4.55 9.24 13.51
CA LEU A 190 -3.45 9.19 12.56
C LEU A 190 -2.43 8.13 12.99
N TYR A 191 -1.89 7.40 12.03
CA TYR A 191 -0.67 6.62 12.18
C TYR A 191 0.40 7.23 11.30
N ALA A 192 1.57 7.45 11.86
CA ALA A 192 2.71 8.01 11.14
C ALA A 192 3.97 7.21 11.42
N ASP A 193 4.71 6.87 10.36
CA ASP A 193 5.96 6.12 10.47
C ASP A 193 6.80 6.30 9.20
N GLY A 194 8.10 6.06 9.29
CA GLY A 194 9.06 6.14 8.21
C GLY A 194 9.64 4.79 7.81
N VAL A 195 9.75 4.53 6.51
CA VAL A 195 10.46 3.36 6.00
C VAL A 195 11.73 3.78 5.25
N TYR A 196 12.86 3.21 5.65
CA TYR A 196 14.13 3.44 4.98
C TYR A 196 14.34 2.46 3.83
N LEU A 197 14.44 2.98 2.61
CA LEU A 197 14.64 2.20 1.40
C LEU A 197 16.10 2.28 0.92
N LYS A 198 16.61 1.16 0.39
CA LYS A 198 17.90 1.12 -0.29
C LYS A 198 17.71 1.61 -1.73
N ALA A 199 17.82 2.91 -1.96
CA ALA A 199 17.64 3.51 -3.28
C ALA A 199 18.77 4.52 -3.58
N GLY A 200 19.10 4.65 -4.87
CA GLY A 200 20.16 5.56 -5.35
C GLY A 200 21.57 4.96 -5.31
N THR A 201 22.55 5.77 -5.70
CA THR A 201 23.98 5.42 -5.75
C THR A 201 24.72 5.66 -4.44
N GLU A 202 24.19 6.52 -3.58
CA GLU A 202 24.78 6.92 -2.31
C GLU A 202 24.51 5.90 -1.20
N ARG A 203 25.34 5.92 -0.16
CA ARG A 203 25.20 5.07 1.03
C ARG A 203 23.99 5.43 1.88
N ASP A 204 23.39 6.60 1.67
CA ASP A 204 22.28 7.10 2.47
C ASP A 204 20.97 6.44 2.06
N LYS A 205 20.25 5.94 3.06
CA LYS A 205 18.90 5.41 2.92
C LYS A 205 17.94 6.58 2.74
N THR A 206 17.08 6.50 1.73
CA THR A 206 15.96 7.45 1.59
C THR A 206 14.85 7.04 2.53
N ALA A 207 14.39 7.95 3.38
CA ALA A 207 13.18 7.75 4.19
C ALA A 207 11.96 8.02 3.31
N VAL A 208 10.97 7.14 3.38
CA VAL A 208 9.62 7.38 2.87
C VAL A 208 8.71 7.53 4.07
N LEU A 209 8.20 8.74 4.26
CA LEU A 209 7.27 9.07 5.33
C LEU A 209 5.86 8.70 4.90
N VAL A 210 5.13 8.02 5.76
CA VAL A 210 3.78 7.52 5.48
C VAL A 210 2.85 7.95 6.59
N VAL A 211 1.67 8.47 6.20
CA VAL A 211 0.59 8.82 7.13
C VAL A 211 -0.68 8.10 6.71
N LEU A 212 -1.26 7.34 7.65
CA LEU A 212 -2.58 6.74 7.53
C LEU A 212 -3.55 7.50 8.42
N GLY A 213 -4.78 7.69 7.94
CA GLY A 213 -5.89 8.20 8.73
C GLY A 213 -6.93 7.13 8.99
N VAL A 214 -7.64 7.24 10.10
CA VAL A 214 -8.89 6.52 10.37
C VAL A 214 -10.02 7.54 10.32
N ASP A 215 -10.93 7.35 9.39
CA ASP A 215 -12.09 8.21 9.22
C ASP A 215 -13.17 7.99 10.32
N GLU A 216 -14.22 8.78 10.30
CA GLU A 216 -15.34 8.69 11.24
C GLU A 216 -16.18 7.41 11.11
N GLN A 217 -16.02 6.67 10.01
CA GLN A 217 -16.63 5.37 9.77
C GLN A 217 -15.70 4.21 10.20
N GLY A 218 -14.49 4.49 10.63
CA GLY A 218 -13.50 3.52 11.07
C GLY A 218 -12.69 2.90 9.92
N HIS A 219 -12.78 3.42 8.70
CA HIS A 219 -11.96 2.96 7.60
C HIS A 219 -10.55 3.57 7.66
N LYS A 220 -9.58 2.81 7.23
CA LYS A 220 -8.19 3.28 7.12
C LYS A 220 -7.92 3.79 5.71
N GLU A 221 -7.32 4.96 5.60
CA GLU A 221 -6.94 5.59 4.34
C GLU A 221 -5.48 6.03 4.35
N LEU A 222 -4.78 5.86 3.22
CA LEU A 222 -3.46 6.43 3.01
C LEU A 222 -3.61 7.93 2.73
N LEU A 223 -3.21 8.78 3.67
CA LEU A 223 -3.36 10.24 3.56
C LEU A 223 -2.16 10.90 2.90
N ALA A 224 -0.96 10.51 3.30
CA ALA A 224 0.28 11.01 2.73
C ALA A 224 1.32 9.91 2.59
N MET A 225 2.17 10.09 1.59
CA MET A 225 3.40 9.35 1.39
C MET A 225 4.36 10.29 0.68
N ASP A 226 5.52 10.55 1.28
CA ASP A 226 6.51 11.44 0.70
C ASP A 226 7.94 11.00 0.99
N GLN A 227 8.88 11.46 0.20
CA GLN A 227 10.30 11.28 0.50
C GLN A 227 10.74 12.35 1.49
N GLY A 228 11.33 11.91 2.61
CA GLY A 228 11.95 12.80 3.57
C GLY A 228 13.47 12.64 3.59
N TYR A 229 14.17 13.73 3.83
CA TYR A 229 15.58 13.67 4.24
C TYR A 229 15.61 13.26 5.71
N ARG A 230 15.66 11.94 5.96
CA ARG A 230 15.46 11.33 7.29
C ARG A 230 14.04 11.64 7.85
N GLU A 231 13.78 11.24 9.07
CA GLU A 231 12.56 11.55 9.82
C GLU A 231 12.74 12.84 10.62
N SER A 232 13.15 13.93 9.93
CA SER A 232 13.36 15.23 10.55
C SER A 232 12.04 15.95 10.81
N THR A 233 12.05 16.86 11.78
CA THR A 233 10.88 17.73 12.05
C THR A 233 10.43 18.47 10.80
N ALA A 234 11.37 19.04 10.04
CA ALA A 234 11.04 19.79 8.82
C ALA A 234 10.32 18.90 7.78
N SER A 235 10.78 17.66 7.57
CA SER A 235 10.14 16.73 6.63
C SER A 235 8.72 16.33 7.10
N TRP A 236 8.53 16.08 8.37
CA TRP A 236 7.21 15.78 8.94
C TRP A 236 6.29 17.00 8.92
N SER A 237 6.78 18.20 9.25
CA SER A 237 5.98 19.43 9.18
C SER A 237 5.48 19.70 7.77
N GLU A 238 6.31 19.48 6.74
CA GLU A 238 5.90 19.63 5.34
C GLU A 238 4.75 18.67 5.00
N VAL A 239 4.88 17.39 5.37
CA VAL A 239 3.84 16.37 5.15
C VAL A 239 2.54 16.75 5.86
N LEU A 240 2.60 17.12 7.13
CA LEU A 240 1.41 17.48 7.94
C LEU A 240 0.74 18.76 7.44
N ARG A 241 1.50 19.79 7.07
CA ARG A 241 0.96 21.03 6.46
C ARG A 241 0.25 20.73 5.14
N SER A 242 0.83 19.87 4.30
CA SER A 242 0.17 19.41 3.06
C SER A 242 -1.17 18.72 3.34
N LEU A 243 -1.31 17.96 4.43
CA LEU A 243 -2.61 17.40 4.82
C LEU A 243 -3.63 18.48 5.16
N ARG A 244 -3.22 19.54 5.90
CA ARG A 244 -4.10 20.69 6.21
C ARG A 244 -4.56 21.41 4.93
N GLU A 245 -3.63 21.72 4.04
CA GLU A 245 -3.90 22.39 2.77
C GLU A 245 -4.87 21.59 1.89
N ARG A 246 -4.82 20.27 1.99
CA ARG A 246 -5.68 19.36 1.23
C ARG A 246 -7.04 19.10 1.88
N GLY A 247 -7.32 19.65 3.05
CA GLY A 247 -8.63 19.58 3.67
C GLY A 247 -8.69 18.91 5.05
N LEU A 248 -7.58 18.47 5.64
CA LEU A 248 -7.52 18.01 7.05
C LEU A 248 -7.50 19.25 7.96
N SER A 249 -8.62 19.98 8.01
CA SER A 249 -8.73 21.23 8.76
C SER A 249 -8.85 21.01 10.27
N GLU A 250 -9.52 19.95 10.68
CA GLU A 250 -9.69 19.57 12.08
C GLU A 250 -8.55 18.66 12.52
N ALA A 251 -7.96 18.97 13.70
CA ALA A 251 -6.90 18.16 14.25
C ALA A 251 -7.43 16.76 14.63
N PRO A 252 -6.73 15.69 14.27
CA PRO A 252 -7.05 14.35 14.74
C PRO A 252 -6.96 14.27 16.26
N LEU A 253 -7.78 13.42 16.90
CA LEU A 253 -7.79 13.31 18.37
C LEU A 253 -6.53 12.62 18.90
N LEU A 254 -5.96 11.67 18.14
CA LEU A 254 -4.79 10.91 18.54
C LEU A 254 -3.90 10.61 17.34
N ALA A 255 -2.60 10.77 17.51
CA ALA A 255 -1.58 10.32 16.56
C ALA A 255 -0.77 9.18 17.17
N ILE A 256 -0.60 8.09 16.41
CA ILE A 256 0.14 6.89 16.80
C ILE A 256 1.43 6.82 15.98
N GLY A 257 2.58 6.71 16.63
CA GLY A 257 3.87 6.62 15.95
C GLY A 257 4.94 5.92 16.81
N ASP A 258 6.13 5.81 16.22
CA ASP A 258 7.31 5.37 16.94
C ASP A 258 7.84 6.46 17.89
N GLY A 259 9.06 6.36 18.35
CA GLY A 259 9.65 7.38 19.23
C GLY A 259 10.41 8.49 18.50
N ALA A 260 10.25 8.67 17.19
CA ALA A 260 10.99 9.66 16.41
C ALA A 260 10.60 11.10 16.83
N LEU A 261 11.52 11.84 17.42
CA LEU A 261 11.27 13.19 17.95
C LEU A 261 10.79 14.17 16.87
N GLY A 262 11.21 13.97 15.62
CA GLY A 262 10.83 14.86 14.52
C GLY A 262 9.33 14.82 14.20
N LEU A 263 8.67 13.67 14.35
CA LEU A 263 7.23 13.54 14.15
C LEU A 263 6.45 14.33 15.22
N TRP A 264 6.81 14.16 16.49
CA TRP A 264 6.09 14.75 17.62
C TRP A 264 6.21 16.27 17.61
N ALA A 265 7.41 16.80 17.38
CA ALA A 265 7.61 18.24 17.24
C ALA A 265 6.83 18.84 16.07
N ALA A 266 6.71 18.10 14.95
CA ALA A 266 5.93 18.56 13.81
C ALA A 266 4.41 18.49 14.07
N LEU A 267 3.93 17.52 14.86
CA LEU A 267 2.54 17.43 15.28
C LEU A 267 2.17 18.58 16.21
N ASP A 268 3.02 18.89 17.20
CA ASP A 268 2.82 20.01 18.12
C ASP A 268 2.74 21.35 17.37
N GLU A 269 3.51 21.50 16.28
CA GLU A 269 3.48 22.69 15.44
C GLU A 269 2.21 22.78 14.59
N VAL A 270 1.82 21.68 13.92
CA VAL A 270 0.76 21.70 12.90
C VAL A 270 -0.62 21.37 13.47
N PHE A 271 -0.70 20.46 14.44
CA PHE A 271 -1.92 19.99 15.10
C PHE A 271 -1.75 19.96 16.63
N PRO A 272 -1.61 21.11 17.29
CA PRO A 272 -1.23 21.19 18.72
C PRO A 272 -2.23 20.54 19.69
N THR A 273 -3.45 20.28 19.25
CA THR A 273 -4.48 19.60 20.08
C THR A 273 -4.49 18.09 19.91
N THR A 274 -3.73 17.56 18.96
CA THR A 274 -3.62 16.12 18.74
C THR A 274 -2.80 15.47 19.84
N ARG A 275 -3.40 14.50 20.53
CA ARG A 275 -2.69 13.74 21.58
C ARG A 275 -1.71 12.75 20.95
N HIS A 276 -0.64 12.44 21.68
CA HIS A 276 0.37 11.50 21.24
C HIS A 276 0.12 10.11 21.86
N GLN A 277 0.31 9.06 21.05
CA GLN A 277 0.36 7.68 21.51
C GLN A 277 1.59 7.01 20.89
N ARG A 278 2.55 6.70 21.72
CA ARG A 278 3.76 6.01 21.26
C ARG A 278 3.58 4.52 21.21
N CYS A 279 4.18 3.91 20.19
CA CYS A 279 4.07 2.48 19.92
C CYS A 279 4.71 1.62 21.02
N TRP A 280 3.94 0.76 21.66
CA TRP A 280 4.41 -0.19 22.68
C TRP A 280 5.40 -1.23 22.14
N ASN A 281 5.29 -1.64 20.86
CA ASN A 281 6.26 -2.56 20.26
C ASN A 281 7.65 -1.92 20.20
N HIS A 282 7.75 -0.68 19.72
CA HIS A 282 9.01 0.06 19.66
C HIS A 282 9.58 0.31 21.06
N ARG A 283 8.75 0.66 22.05
CA ARG A 283 9.20 0.80 23.43
C ARG A 283 9.75 -0.51 23.98
N THR A 284 9.04 -1.61 23.75
CA THR A 284 9.48 -2.95 24.19
C THR A 284 10.85 -3.28 23.60
N LEU A 285 11.06 -3.07 22.30
CA LEU A 285 12.36 -3.29 21.66
C LEU A 285 13.45 -2.39 22.25
N ASN A 286 13.17 -1.10 22.42
CA ASN A 286 14.12 -0.14 22.97
C ASN A 286 14.56 -0.47 24.39
N VAL A 287 13.66 -1.03 25.23
CA VAL A 287 14.00 -1.50 26.58
C VAL A 287 14.82 -2.77 26.50
N LEU A 288 14.44 -3.74 25.66
CA LEU A 288 15.14 -5.02 25.50
C LEU A 288 16.57 -4.82 24.95
N ASP A 289 16.78 -3.87 24.05
CA ASP A 289 18.09 -3.57 23.47
C ASP A 289 19.10 -3.05 24.52
N LYS A 290 18.61 -2.53 25.65
CA LYS A 290 19.42 -2.09 26.78
C LYS A 290 19.70 -3.22 27.79
N LEU A 291 19.17 -4.43 27.54
CA LEU A 291 19.30 -5.56 28.44
C LEU A 291 20.21 -6.65 27.88
N PRO A 292 21.03 -7.28 28.72
CA PRO A 292 21.72 -8.51 28.36
C PRO A 292 20.74 -9.60 27.89
N LYS A 293 21.14 -10.40 26.91
CA LYS A 293 20.29 -11.44 26.29
C LYS A 293 19.60 -12.36 27.28
N ARG A 294 20.28 -12.70 28.38
CA ARG A 294 19.76 -13.57 29.47
C ARG A 294 18.46 -13.05 30.11
N PHE A 295 18.25 -11.71 30.13
CA PHE A 295 17.06 -11.10 30.74
C PHE A 295 15.96 -10.81 29.72
N GLN A 296 16.25 -10.78 28.42
CA GLN A 296 15.33 -10.31 27.42
C GLN A 296 14.04 -11.15 27.33
N SER A 297 14.11 -12.47 27.49
CA SER A 297 12.93 -13.35 27.38
C SER A 297 11.92 -13.10 28.51
N GLU A 298 12.41 -13.00 29.76
CA GLU A 298 11.57 -12.69 30.92
C GLU A 298 10.98 -11.29 30.83
N MET A 299 11.82 -10.30 30.52
CA MET A 299 11.40 -8.90 30.45
C MET A 299 10.42 -8.67 29.31
N ARG A 300 10.55 -9.35 28.18
CA ARG A 300 9.58 -9.28 27.09
C ARG A 300 8.18 -9.67 27.55
N LYS A 301 8.04 -10.76 28.33
CA LYS A 301 6.73 -11.18 28.87
C LYS A 301 6.15 -10.13 29.80
N LYS A 302 6.98 -9.55 30.67
CA LYS A 302 6.54 -8.49 31.60
C LYS A 302 6.14 -7.20 30.89
N LEU A 303 6.88 -6.81 29.84
CA LEU A 303 6.55 -5.64 29.01
C LEU A 303 5.25 -5.85 28.22
N HIS A 304 4.99 -7.05 27.72
CA HIS A 304 3.70 -7.36 27.10
C HIS A 304 2.56 -7.29 28.10
N ALA A 305 2.70 -7.92 29.27
CA ALA A 305 1.71 -7.86 30.34
C ALA A 305 1.45 -6.40 30.81
N LEU A 306 2.48 -5.56 30.80
CA LEU A 306 2.38 -4.13 31.10
C LEU A 306 1.55 -3.41 30.04
N ALA A 307 1.84 -3.61 28.76
CA ALA A 307 1.12 -3.00 27.65
C ALA A 307 -0.36 -3.43 27.57
N GLU A 308 -0.69 -4.61 28.10
CA GLU A 308 -2.05 -5.18 28.12
C GLU A 308 -2.78 -4.95 29.45
N ALA A 309 -2.30 -4.02 30.28
CA ALA A 309 -2.97 -3.72 31.54
C ALA A 309 -4.40 -3.19 31.30
N PRO A 310 -5.39 -3.62 32.11
CA PRO A 310 -6.80 -3.28 31.90
C PRO A 310 -7.16 -1.85 32.28
N THR A 311 -6.33 -1.18 33.07
CA THR A 311 -6.52 0.20 33.47
C THR A 311 -5.21 0.97 33.50
N ARG A 312 -5.29 2.28 33.37
CA ARG A 312 -4.12 3.17 33.52
C ARG A 312 -3.39 2.97 34.83
N GLN A 313 -4.12 2.88 35.94
CA GLN A 313 -3.52 2.69 37.27
C GLN A 313 -2.75 1.36 37.36
N GLU A 314 -3.32 0.28 36.84
CA GLU A 314 -2.65 -1.03 36.84
C GLU A 314 -1.42 -1.01 35.92
N CYS A 315 -1.48 -0.31 34.78
CA CYS A 315 -0.35 -0.10 33.89
C CYS A 315 0.80 0.62 34.62
N GLU A 316 0.49 1.72 35.33
CA GLU A 316 1.44 2.49 36.11
C GLU A 316 2.05 1.67 37.25
N ARG A 317 1.24 0.94 38.00
CA ARG A 317 1.70 0.03 39.04
C ARG A 317 2.67 -1.05 38.51
N ARG A 318 2.34 -1.66 37.38
CA ARG A 318 3.21 -2.65 36.72
C ARG A 318 4.50 -2.04 36.21
N ARG A 319 4.46 -0.81 35.66
CA ARG A 319 5.65 -0.05 35.27
C ARG A 319 6.58 0.15 36.46
N ASP A 320 6.06 0.65 37.57
CA ASP A 320 6.87 1.00 38.74
C ASP A 320 7.54 -0.25 39.33
N ALA A 321 6.79 -1.35 39.45
CA ALA A 321 7.33 -2.63 39.87
C ALA A 321 8.41 -3.16 38.93
N LEU A 322 8.22 -3.00 37.61
CA LEU A 322 9.20 -3.41 36.62
C LEU A 322 10.44 -2.52 36.63
N CYS A 323 10.29 -1.21 36.79
CA CYS A 323 11.40 -0.27 36.93
C CYS A 323 12.24 -0.58 38.18
N ALA A 324 11.59 -0.85 39.35
CA ALA A 324 12.29 -1.27 40.56
C ALA A 324 13.09 -2.56 40.31
N ARG A 325 12.44 -3.57 39.71
CA ARG A 325 13.12 -4.84 39.39
C ARG A 325 14.32 -4.66 38.44
N LEU A 326 14.22 -3.77 37.46
CA LEU A 326 15.32 -3.47 36.53
C LEU A 326 16.49 -2.80 37.26
N ARG A 327 16.21 -1.90 38.22
CA ARG A 327 17.24 -1.27 39.06
C ARG A 327 17.93 -2.27 39.96
N ASP A 328 17.17 -3.15 40.62
CA ASP A 328 17.73 -4.23 41.46
C ASP A 328 18.67 -5.14 40.66
N LEU A 329 18.41 -5.32 39.37
CA LEU A 329 19.25 -6.07 38.45
C LEU A 329 20.43 -5.26 37.93
N GLY A 330 20.61 -4.00 38.35
CA GLY A 330 21.65 -3.10 37.86
C GLY A 330 21.40 -2.60 36.42
N GLN A 331 20.15 -2.64 35.95
CA GLN A 331 19.79 -2.27 34.58
C GLN A 331 19.12 -0.88 34.52
N GLU A 332 19.72 0.13 35.15
CA GLU A 332 19.20 1.51 35.20
C GLU A 332 18.88 2.12 33.82
N PRO A 333 19.71 1.92 32.75
CA PRO A 333 19.38 2.45 31.43
C PRO A 333 18.08 1.88 30.85
N ALA A 334 17.72 0.65 31.16
CA ALA A 334 16.49 0.01 30.74
C ALA A 334 15.28 0.55 31.53
N ALA A 335 15.45 0.74 32.86
CA ALA A 335 14.43 1.36 33.73
C ALA A 335 14.13 2.81 33.30
N ALA A 336 15.15 3.60 33.09
CA ALA A 336 15.01 4.97 32.60
C ALA A 336 14.35 5.04 31.21
N CYS A 337 14.71 4.10 30.33
CA CYS A 337 14.06 3.99 29.01
C CYS A 337 12.57 3.66 29.14
N LEU A 338 12.16 2.79 30.06
CA LEU A 338 10.76 2.44 30.29
C LEU A 338 9.95 3.60 30.86
N ALA A 339 10.51 4.36 31.77
CA ALA A 339 9.82 5.45 32.47
C ALA A 339 9.69 6.73 31.63
N ARG A 340 10.59 6.96 30.66
CA ARG A 340 10.63 8.18 29.86
C ARG A 340 9.39 8.34 29.00
N ASP A 341 8.89 9.58 28.86
CA ASP A 341 7.75 9.96 28.00
C ASP A 341 6.50 9.09 28.29
N TRP A 342 6.23 8.82 29.56
CA TRP A 342 5.22 7.86 29.99
C TRP A 342 3.80 8.23 29.56
N GLU A 343 3.45 9.51 29.63
CA GLU A 343 2.12 10.02 29.29
C GLU A 343 1.71 9.64 27.84
N ASP A 344 2.67 9.66 26.92
CA ASP A 344 2.45 9.28 25.53
C ASP A 344 2.17 7.77 25.34
N PHE A 345 2.43 6.93 26.34
CA PHE A 345 2.14 5.50 26.29
C PHE A 345 0.78 5.12 26.86
N VAL A 346 0.24 5.96 27.73
CA VAL A 346 -1.02 5.70 28.41
C VAL A 346 -2.19 6.52 27.88
N SER A 347 -1.97 7.34 26.85
CA SER A 347 -3.03 8.13 26.19
C SER A 347 -4.18 7.28 25.70
N LEU A 348 -3.93 6.03 25.29
CA LEU A 348 -4.95 5.10 24.79
C LEU A 348 -6.07 4.83 25.80
N TYR A 349 -5.82 4.95 27.13
CA TYR A 349 -6.82 4.70 28.16
C TYR A 349 -7.96 5.74 28.20
N ASP A 350 -7.79 6.87 27.53
CA ASP A 350 -8.82 7.89 27.37
C ASP A 350 -9.59 7.74 26.06
N PHE A 351 -9.52 6.56 25.43
CA PHE A 351 -10.24 6.16 24.22
C PHE A 351 -10.97 4.83 24.47
N PRO A 352 -11.98 4.50 23.66
CA PRO A 352 -12.75 3.25 23.82
C PRO A 352 -11.86 2.00 23.92
N GLU A 353 -12.22 1.07 24.80
CA GLU A 353 -11.43 -0.15 25.05
C GLU A 353 -11.28 -0.99 23.76
N GLU A 354 -12.33 -1.08 22.94
CA GLU A 354 -12.31 -1.84 21.69
C GLU A 354 -11.32 -1.26 20.65
N HIS A 355 -10.97 0.02 20.80
CA HIS A 355 -9.97 0.66 19.95
C HIS A 355 -8.53 0.37 20.38
N TRP A 356 -8.27 -0.01 21.63
CA TRP A 356 -6.92 -0.14 22.17
C TRP A 356 -6.03 -1.12 21.39
N VAL A 357 -6.59 -2.20 20.85
CA VAL A 357 -5.86 -3.14 20.01
C VAL A 357 -5.27 -2.46 18.77
N HIS A 358 -5.91 -1.42 18.30
CA HIS A 358 -5.45 -0.61 17.16
C HIS A 358 -4.53 0.53 17.59
N LEU A 359 -4.76 1.14 18.78
CA LEU A 359 -4.05 2.33 19.22
C LEU A 359 -2.71 2.02 19.91
N ARG A 360 -2.57 0.82 20.49
CA ARG A 360 -1.41 0.40 21.27
C ARG A 360 -0.12 0.36 20.45
N THR A 361 -0.21 0.13 19.13
CA THR A 361 0.96 -0.08 18.27
C THR A 361 0.79 0.56 16.90
N SER A 362 1.91 0.83 16.23
CA SER A 362 1.97 1.25 14.82
C SER A 362 1.81 0.08 13.82
N ASN A 363 1.34 -1.09 14.27
CA ASN A 363 1.14 -2.28 13.42
C ASN A 363 0.39 -2.01 12.11
N PRO A 364 -0.62 -1.13 12.04
CA PRO A 364 -1.28 -0.81 10.77
C PRO A 364 -0.30 -0.32 9.69
N ILE A 365 0.70 0.48 10.05
CA ILE A 365 1.76 0.90 9.12
C ILE A 365 2.86 -0.16 9.00
N GLU A 366 3.29 -0.79 10.09
CA GLU A 366 4.34 -1.80 10.08
C GLU A 366 4.00 -2.98 9.17
N SER A 367 2.73 -3.40 9.12
CA SER A 367 2.25 -4.46 8.22
C SER A 367 2.43 -4.09 6.75
N ILE A 368 2.22 -2.82 6.41
CA ILE A 368 2.46 -2.28 5.07
C ILE A 368 3.94 -2.36 4.74
N PHE A 369 4.79 -1.90 5.66
CA PHE A 369 6.23 -1.89 5.46
C PHE A 369 6.84 -3.29 5.32
N SER A 370 6.25 -4.31 5.95
CA SER A 370 6.70 -5.69 5.75
C SER A 370 6.54 -6.13 4.29
N GLY A 371 5.40 -5.85 3.67
CA GLY A 371 5.15 -6.10 2.25
C GLY A 371 6.05 -5.27 1.32
N VAL A 372 6.27 -4.00 1.66
CA VAL A 372 7.17 -3.11 0.93
C VAL A 372 8.62 -3.62 1.00
N ARG A 373 9.10 -3.97 2.20
CA ARG A 373 10.47 -4.50 2.40
C ARG A 373 10.70 -5.80 1.65
N LEU A 374 9.72 -6.71 1.67
CA LEU A 374 9.79 -7.97 0.91
C LEU A 374 10.05 -7.67 -0.57
N ARG A 375 9.29 -6.76 -1.16
CA ARG A 375 9.39 -6.41 -2.57
C ARG A 375 10.66 -5.63 -2.91
N THR A 376 11.04 -4.64 -2.10
CA THR A 376 12.22 -3.81 -2.35
C THR A 376 13.52 -4.58 -2.13
N ASN A 377 13.55 -5.53 -1.19
CA ASN A 377 14.70 -6.41 -0.97
C ASN A 377 14.89 -7.38 -2.16
N ALA A 378 13.82 -7.89 -2.76
CA ALA A 378 13.90 -8.72 -3.97
C ALA A 378 14.54 -7.97 -5.16
N SER A 379 14.34 -6.66 -5.24
CA SER A 379 14.93 -5.81 -6.28
C SER A 379 16.42 -5.48 -6.07
N LYS A 380 17.05 -6.00 -5.02
CA LYS A 380 18.43 -5.75 -4.57
C LYS A 380 18.75 -4.27 -4.39
N ARG A 381 18.55 -3.42 -5.40
CA ARG A 381 18.80 -1.96 -5.35
C ARG A 381 17.95 -1.24 -6.40
N LEU A 382 17.26 -0.20 -5.99
CA LEU A 382 16.56 0.71 -6.90
C LEU A 382 17.53 1.85 -7.30
N LYS A 383 17.86 1.96 -8.58
CA LYS A 383 18.86 2.94 -9.06
C LYS A 383 18.41 4.39 -8.88
N VAL A 384 17.13 4.66 -8.97
CA VAL A 384 16.52 6.00 -8.93
C VAL A 384 15.59 6.08 -7.73
N ARG A 385 15.77 7.09 -6.88
CA ARG A 385 15.03 7.27 -5.62
C ARG A 385 13.53 7.46 -5.85
N GLU A 386 13.17 8.27 -6.83
CA GLU A 386 11.78 8.57 -7.17
C GLU A 386 11.03 7.31 -7.63
N ASN A 387 11.71 6.43 -8.39
CA ASN A 387 11.14 5.15 -8.79
C ASN A 387 10.84 4.23 -7.60
N ALA A 388 11.61 4.34 -6.51
CA ALA A 388 11.33 3.63 -5.28
C ALA A 388 10.04 4.13 -4.63
N LEU A 389 9.83 5.45 -4.59
CA LEU A 389 8.61 6.06 -4.07
C LEU A 389 7.37 5.60 -4.83
N TYR A 390 7.40 5.66 -6.17
CA TYR A 390 6.25 5.27 -6.99
C TYR A 390 5.93 3.77 -6.88
N LEU A 391 6.94 2.92 -6.77
CA LEU A 391 6.76 1.49 -6.51
C LEU A 391 6.11 1.27 -5.14
N VAL A 392 6.62 1.92 -4.09
CA VAL A 392 6.05 1.82 -2.74
C VAL A 392 4.62 2.34 -2.71
N PHE A 393 4.34 3.46 -3.37
CA PHE A 393 2.99 4.00 -3.51
C PHE A 393 2.02 2.98 -4.11
N LYS A 394 2.36 2.35 -5.23
CA LYS A 394 1.51 1.33 -5.87
C LYS A 394 1.34 0.08 -5.00
N LEU A 395 2.38 -0.33 -4.27
CA LEU A 395 2.29 -1.44 -3.32
C LEU A 395 1.33 -1.11 -2.17
N VAL A 396 1.43 0.09 -1.59
CA VAL A 396 0.56 0.52 -0.50
C VAL A 396 -0.88 0.66 -0.98
N CYS A 397 -1.13 1.27 -2.15
CA CYS A 397 -2.46 1.34 -2.76
C CYS A 397 -3.07 -0.05 -2.98
N ARG A 398 -2.26 -1.04 -3.36
CA ARG A 398 -2.74 -2.42 -3.49
C ARG A 398 -3.06 -3.06 -2.14
N LEU A 399 -2.21 -2.87 -1.14
CA LEU A 399 -2.43 -3.40 0.20
C LEU A 399 -3.64 -2.75 0.88
N SER A 400 -3.91 -1.47 0.59
CA SER A 400 -5.05 -0.73 1.15
C SER A 400 -6.41 -1.33 0.78
N LEU A 401 -6.52 -2.04 -0.33
CA LEU A 401 -7.75 -2.73 -0.74
C LEU A 401 -8.22 -3.80 0.25
N ASN A 402 -7.29 -4.32 1.08
CA ASN A 402 -7.56 -5.38 2.06
C ASN A 402 -7.47 -4.89 3.51
N TRP A 403 -7.39 -3.58 3.74
CA TRP A 403 -7.34 -3.06 5.09
C TRP A 403 -8.68 -3.26 5.79
N ARG A 404 -8.60 -3.81 7.00
CA ARG A 404 -9.77 -3.91 7.88
C ARG A 404 -9.96 -2.60 8.61
N GLY A 405 -11.20 -2.19 8.81
CA GLY A 405 -11.58 -1.09 9.68
C GLY A 405 -11.14 -1.32 11.13
N ILE A 406 -11.37 -0.34 11.97
CA ILE A 406 -11.20 -0.52 13.42
C ILE A 406 -12.43 -1.18 14.02
N ASN A 407 -12.26 -1.76 15.22
CA ASN A 407 -13.37 -2.33 15.99
C ASN A 407 -14.31 -1.21 16.45
N ALA A 408 -15.58 -1.53 16.72
CA ALA A 408 -16.58 -0.63 17.27
C ALA A 408 -16.57 0.81 16.66
N PRO A 409 -16.69 0.95 15.33
CA PRO A 409 -16.56 2.27 14.67
C PRO A 409 -17.63 3.27 15.09
N ASN A 410 -18.77 2.80 15.63
CA ASN A 410 -19.82 3.65 16.19
C ASN A 410 -19.33 4.52 17.36
N GLN A 411 -18.32 4.09 18.12
CA GLN A 411 -17.74 4.85 19.23
C GLN A 411 -16.92 6.07 18.76
N LEU A 412 -16.45 6.08 17.50
CA LEU A 412 -15.80 7.24 16.91
C LEU A 412 -16.72 8.46 16.87
N ARG A 413 -18.00 8.25 16.64
CA ARG A 413 -19.01 9.33 16.64
C ARG A 413 -19.17 9.95 18.04
N LEU A 414 -19.09 9.15 19.09
CA LEU A 414 -19.12 9.65 20.46
C LEU A 414 -17.89 10.51 20.76
N LEU A 415 -16.71 10.07 20.36
CA LEU A 415 -15.48 10.86 20.49
C LEU A 415 -15.58 12.19 19.74
N LEU A 416 -16.08 12.17 18.50
CA LEU A 416 -16.25 13.38 17.69
C LEU A 416 -17.34 14.31 18.23
N ALA A 417 -18.31 13.78 18.96
CA ALA A 417 -19.32 14.56 19.70
C ALA A 417 -18.78 15.14 21.01
N GLY A 418 -17.50 14.86 21.37
CA GLY A 418 -16.87 15.39 22.57
C GLY A 418 -17.04 14.55 23.83
N HIS A 419 -17.66 13.37 23.71
CA HIS A 419 -17.78 12.47 24.87
C HIS A 419 -16.39 11.97 25.31
N GLN A 420 -16.20 11.91 26.62
CA GLN A 420 -14.96 11.46 27.21
C GLN A 420 -15.00 10.00 27.59
N PHE A 421 -13.87 9.34 27.48
CA PHE A 421 -13.67 7.97 27.94
C PHE A 421 -12.61 7.97 29.04
N ARG A 422 -12.74 7.04 29.99
CA ARG A 422 -11.75 6.80 31.04
C ARG A 422 -11.58 5.29 31.23
N ASN A 423 -10.36 4.81 31.10
CA ASN A 423 -10.06 3.37 31.11
C ASN A 423 -10.96 2.60 30.12
N GLY A 424 -11.18 3.16 28.92
CA GLY A 424 -11.98 2.55 27.86
C GLY A 424 -13.49 2.68 27.99
N GLN A 425 -14.00 3.14 29.11
CA GLN A 425 -15.42 3.25 29.39
C GLN A 425 -15.89 4.70 29.18
N LEU A 426 -17.09 4.84 28.57
CA LEU A 426 -17.73 6.14 28.39
C LEU A 426 -18.02 6.79 29.75
N VAL A 427 -17.54 8.03 29.94
CA VAL A 427 -17.89 8.83 31.12
C VAL A 427 -19.28 9.42 30.90
N LEU A 428 -20.28 8.91 31.63
CA LEU A 428 -21.60 9.52 31.65
C LEU A 428 -21.49 10.78 32.51
N GLU A 429 -21.77 11.96 31.94
CA GLU A 429 -21.96 13.16 32.73
C GLU A 429 -23.19 12.95 33.63
N ASP A 430 -23.01 13.07 34.95
CA ASP A 430 -24.14 13.05 35.87
C ASP A 430 -25.11 14.19 35.48
N ALA A 431 -26.33 13.85 35.11
CA ALA A 431 -27.39 14.78 34.70
C ALA A 431 -27.73 15.82 35.77
N ALA A 432 -27.11 15.73 36.95
CA ALA A 432 -27.26 16.67 38.09
C ALA A 432 -26.41 17.96 38.01
N ALA A 433 -25.52 18.10 37.03
CA ALA A 433 -24.63 19.25 36.91
C ALA A 433 -25.00 20.22 35.77
N SER A 434 -26.15 20.03 35.12
CA SER A 434 -26.63 20.97 34.10
C SER A 434 -26.99 22.31 34.71
N PRO A 435 -26.47 23.45 34.23
CA PRO A 435 -26.83 24.79 34.72
C PRO A 435 -28.34 25.11 34.65
N LEU A 436 -29.09 24.38 33.85
CA LEU A 436 -30.54 24.51 33.67
C LEU A 436 -31.36 23.97 34.87
N ALA A 437 -30.81 23.06 35.69
CA ALA A 437 -31.50 22.55 36.86
C ALA A 437 -31.48 23.55 38.08
N ARG A 438 -30.64 24.56 38.05
CA ARG A 438 -30.58 25.63 39.11
C ARG A 438 -31.56 26.79 38.91
N ALA A 439 -32.23 26.86 37.74
CA ALA A 439 -33.15 27.96 37.43
C ALA A 439 -34.66 27.64 37.71
N VAL A 440 -34.98 26.44 38.16
CA VAL A 440 -36.39 26.03 38.44
C VAL A 440 -36.68 25.87 39.95
N GLY A 441 -35.71 26.19 40.81
CA GLY A 441 -35.85 26.08 42.27
C GLY A 441 -35.57 27.39 43.05
N ALA A 442 -35.95 28.58 42.49
CA ALA A 442 -35.93 29.84 43.19
C ALA A 442 -37.26 30.58 42.97
#